data_531ce330b005201156b57e4db4d9059c
#
_entry.id   531ce330b005201156b57e4db4d9059c
#
_cell.length_a   1.000
_cell.length_b   1.000
_cell.length_c   1.000
_cell.angle_alpha   90.00
_cell.angle_beta   90.00
_cell.angle_gamma   90.00
#
_symmetry.space_group_name_H-M   'P 1'
#
loop_
_entity.id
_entity.type
_entity.pdbx_description
1 polymer ?
#
loop_
_entity_poly.entity_id
_entity_poly.type
_entity_poly.pdbx_seq_one_letter_code
_entity_poly.pdbx_strand_id
1 'polypeptide(L)'
;QRQMCIRDSQMADKSAIADNMYNFYVDTLKQYREYNYRGIVESIYNAKNLYVHGTGTIQNHAANHLKRAFSSAGKLFLDIDAFADFSAYTDLLERGDIFIAISYSGENRHLLDYINQLKLNGVIIVALTVNKESTLSHLADYNLHVKLFSIMTHKDRMEDLAGNYFILIDFLVAYYMEYVKRRGEQ
;
A
#
# COMPACT_ATOMS: atom_id res chain seq x y z
N GLN A 1 2.71 44.12 -23.21
CA GLN A 1 3.13 42.92 -23.97
C GLN A 1 3.98 41.95 -23.13
N ARG A 2 4.93 42.39 -22.27
CA ARG A 2 5.76 41.51 -21.44
C ARG A 2 4.98 40.77 -20.34
N GLN A 3 3.95 41.38 -19.76
CA GLN A 3 3.14 40.73 -18.70
C GLN A 3 2.22 39.61 -19.26
N MET A 4 1.80 39.71 -20.53
CA MET A 4 0.97 38.69 -21.15
C MET A 4 1.76 37.40 -21.45
N CYS A 5 3.03 37.52 -21.93
CA CYS A 5 3.89 36.37 -22.19
C CYS A 5 4.26 35.54 -20.92
N ILE A 6 4.43 36.21 -19.76
CA ILE A 6 4.75 35.54 -18.50
C ILE A 6 3.52 34.77 -17.97
N ARG A 7 2.33 35.31 -18.18
CA ARG A 7 1.07 34.68 -17.77
C ARG A 7 0.75 33.46 -18.63
N ASP A 8 0.99 33.53 -19.92
CA ASP A 8 0.75 32.43 -20.86
C ASP A 8 1.78 31.29 -20.68
N SER A 9 3.05 31.60 -20.40
CA SER A 9 4.05 30.58 -20.10
C SER A 9 3.80 29.88 -18.75
N GLN A 10 3.31 30.60 -17.73
CA GLN A 10 2.93 30.00 -16.44
C GLN A 10 1.64 29.18 -16.53
N MET A 11 0.71 29.53 -17.41
CA MET A 11 -0.50 28.72 -17.67
C MET A 11 -0.17 27.46 -18.49
N ALA A 12 0.74 27.54 -19.46
CA ALA A 12 1.19 26.39 -20.24
C ALA A 12 1.94 25.36 -19.36
N ASP A 13 2.81 25.81 -18.46
CA ASP A 13 3.50 24.94 -17.49
C ASP A 13 2.54 24.26 -16.50
N LYS A 14 1.52 24.99 -16.04
CA LYS A 14 0.48 24.42 -15.15
C LYS A 14 -0.38 23.37 -15.86
N SER A 15 -0.67 23.58 -17.15
CA SER A 15 -1.37 22.61 -18.00
C SER A 15 -0.57 21.32 -18.17
N ALA A 16 0.73 21.43 -18.49
CA ALA A 16 1.59 20.28 -18.72
C ALA A 16 1.74 19.37 -17.48
N ILE A 17 1.84 19.93 -16.26
CA ILE A 17 1.90 19.15 -15.02
C ILE A 17 0.56 18.42 -14.77
N ALA A 18 -0.56 19.11 -14.96
CA ALA A 18 -1.88 18.52 -14.79
C ALA A 18 -2.13 17.38 -15.78
N ASP A 19 -1.75 17.54 -17.04
CA ASP A 19 -1.88 16.52 -18.08
C ASP A 19 -0.97 15.31 -17.81
N ASN A 20 0.26 15.53 -17.38
CA ASN A 20 1.19 14.47 -17.00
C ASN A 20 0.65 13.68 -15.79
N MET A 21 0.15 14.38 -14.78
CA MET A 21 -0.44 13.79 -13.60
C MET A 21 -1.69 12.98 -13.95
N TYR A 22 -2.58 13.53 -14.78
CA TYR A 22 -3.77 12.84 -15.27
C TYR A 22 -3.42 11.54 -15.98
N ASN A 23 -2.51 11.58 -16.96
CA ASN A 23 -2.08 10.41 -17.73
C ASN A 23 -1.45 9.35 -16.82
N PHE A 24 -0.60 9.77 -15.88
CA PHE A 24 0.01 8.88 -14.90
C PHE A 24 -1.04 8.15 -14.04
N TYR A 25 -2.04 8.88 -13.53
CA TYR A 25 -3.10 8.26 -12.72
C TYR A 25 -3.99 7.33 -13.55
N VAL A 26 -4.34 7.71 -14.77
CA VAL A 26 -5.11 6.84 -15.68
C VAL A 26 -4.38 5.51 -15.91
N ASP A 27 -3.08 5.55 -16.20
CA ASP A 27 -2.30 4.34 -16.45
C ASP A 27 -2.08 3.52 -15.16
N THR A 28 -1.92 4.17 -14.02
CA THR A 28 -1.83 3.50 -12.73
C THR A 28 -3.14 2.78 -12.36
N LEU A 29 -4.29 3.43 -12.56
CA LEU A 29 -5.60 2.82 -12.32
C LEU A 29 -5.85 1.60 -13.22
N LYS A 30 -5.45 1.66 -14.50
CA LYS A 30 -5.51 0.49 -15.39
C LYS A 30 -4.69 -0.67 -14.83
N GLN A 31 -3.48 -0.43 -14.33
CA GLN A 31 -2.64 -1.47 -13.75
C GLN A 31 -3.24 -2.04 -12.45
N TYR A 32 -3.76 -1.19 -11.57
CA TYR A 32 -4.37 -1.66 -10.33
C TYR A 32 -5.60 -2.53 -10.61
N ARG A 33 -6.37 -2.23 -11.64
CA ARG A 33 -7.48 -3.07 -12.11
C ARG A 33 -7.04 -4.46 -12.54
N GLU A 34 -5.85 -4.61 -13.11
CA GLU A 34 -5.32 -5.88 -13.62
C GLU A 34 -4.63 -6.75 -12.54
N TYR A 35 -4.46 -6.25 -11.32
CA TYR A 35 -3.90 -7.07 -10.25
C TYR A 35 -4.82 -8.24 -9.88
N ASN A 36 -4.20 -9.39 -9.61
CA ASN A 36 -4.95 -10.55 -9.11
C ASN A 36 -5.17 -10.43 -7.60
N TYR A 37 -6.27 -9.81 -7.20
CA TYR A 37 -6.64 -9.65 -5.79
C TYR A 37 -7.21 -10.91 -5.15
N ARG A 38 -7.61 -11.93 -5.94
CA ARG A 38 -8.37 -13.07 -5.45
C ARG A 38 -7.72 -13.78 -4.26
N GLY A 39 -6.45 -14.14 -4.39
CA GLY A 39 -5.73 -14.83 -3.31
C GLY A 39 -5.64 -14.00 -2.03
N ILE A 40 -5.39 -12.68 -2.18
CA ILE A 40 -5.28 -11.75 -1.05
C ILE A 40 -6.63 -11.63 -0.33
N VAL A 41 -7.72 -11.35 -1.06
CA VAL A 41 -9.05 -11.16 -0.45
C VAL A 41 -9.59 -12.45 0.16
N GLU A 42 -9.31 -13.60 -0.44
CA GLU A 42 -9.66 -14.91 0.12
C GLU A 42 -8.90 -15.19 1.41
N SER A 43 -7.62 -14.86 1.46
CA SER A 43 -6.80 -14.96 2.66
C SER A 43 -7.33 -14.04 3.76
N ILE A 44 -7.63 -12.76 3.45
CA ILE A 44 -8.22 -11.80 4.40
C ILE A 44 -9.58 -12.30 4.93
N TYR A 45 -10.41 -12.88 4.05
CA TYR A 45 -11.72 -13.40 4.44
C TYR A 45 -11.61 -14.51 5.48
N ASN A 46 -10.67 -15.45 5.29
CA ASN A 46 -10.47 -16.63 6.12
C ASN A 46 -9.52 -16.39 7.30
N ALA A 47 -8.85 -15.24 7.39
CA ALA A 47 -7.88 -14.96 8.42
C ALA A 47 -8.50 -14.98 9.83
N LYS A 48 -7.76 -15.55 10.79
CA LYS A 48 -8.08 -15.50 12.22
C LYS A 48 -7.89 -14.07 12.75
N ASN A 49 -6.71 -13.53 12.55
CA ASN A 49 -6.35 -12.18 12.93
C ASN A 49 -5.68 -11.46 11.75
N LEU A 50 -5.80 -10.14 11.73
CA LEU A 50 -5.29 -9.28 10.68
C LEU A 50 -4.41 -8.20 11.30
N TYR A 51 -3.18 -8.13 10.81
CA TYR A 51 -2.18 -7.18 11.30
C TYR A 51 -1.67 -6.29 10.17
N VAL A 52 -1.32 -5.06 10.50
CA VAL A 52 -0.73 -4.13 9.54
C VAL A 52 0.40 -3.33 10.19
N HIS A 53 1.42 -3.02 9.41
CA HIS A 53 2.51 -2.13 9.82
C HIS A 53 3.01 -1.29 8.65
N GLY A 54 3.29 -0.01 8.91
CA GLY A 54 3.93 0.92 7.97
C GLY A 54 5.30 1.38 8.46
N THR A 55 6.34 1.30 7.60
CA THR A 55 7.73 1.59 7.99
C THR A 55 8.11 3.07 8.03
N GLY A 56 7.23 3.97 7.74
CA GLY A 56 7.50 5.42 7.72
C GLY A 56 6.22 6.23 7.81
N THR A 57 6.34 7.55 7.88
CA THR A 57 5.19 8.44 8.12
C THR A 57 4.05 8.20 7.12
N ILE A 58 4.34 8.21 5.82
CA ILE A 58 3.34 8.00 4.76
C ILE A 58 2.77 6.58 4.83
N GLN A 59 3.63 5.58 5.06
CA GLN A 59 3.21 4.19 5.16
C GLN A 59 2.34 3.94 6.40
N ASN A 60 2.60 4.63 7.51
CA ASN A 60 1.73 4.62 8.69
C ASN A 60 0.37 5.27 8.41
N HIS A 61 0.33 6.37 7.66
CA HIS A 61 -0.94 6.95 7.22
C HIS A 61 -1.72 5.99 6.31
N ALA A 62 -1.03 5.29 5.41
CA ALA A 62 -1.64 4.26 4.57
C ALA A 62 -2.17 3.07 5.40
N ALA A 63 -1.42 2.60 6.43
CA ALA A 63 -1.87 1.58 7.36
C ALA A 63 -3.14 2.01 8.13
N ASN A 64 -3.19 3.26 8.59
CA ASN A 64 -4.38 3.82 9.24
C ASN A 64 -5.58 3.90 8.29
N HIS A 65 -5.37 4.28 7.02
CA HIS A 65 -6.42 4.26 6.01
C HIS A 65 -6.94 2.84 5.77
N LEU A 66 -6.05 1.85 5.64
CA LEU A 66 -6.39 0.44 5.48
C LEU A 66 -7.27 -0.05 6.64
N LYS A 67 -6.85 0.20 7.88
CA LYS A 67 -7.62 -0.18 9.09
C LYS A 67 -9.04 0.41 9.05
N ARG A 68 -9.16 1.71 8.75
CA ARG A 68 -10.44 2.40 8.66
C ARG A 68 -11.33 1.84 7.54
N ALA A 69 -10.76 1.63 6.36
CA ALA A 69 -11.51 1.15 5.21
C ALA A 69 -12.01 -0.29 5.41
N PHE A 70 -11.18 -1.19 5.95
CA PHE A 70 -11.59 -2.55 6.25
C PHE A 70 -12.55 -2.66 7.43
N SER A 71 -12.49 -1.76 8.42
CA SER A 71 -13.47 -1.74 9.50
C SER A 71 -14.90 -1.53 8.97
N SER A 72 -15.06 -0.70 7.94
CA SER A 72 -16.34 -0.52 7.24
C SER A 72 -16.78 -1.77 6.46
N ALA A 73 -15.85 -2.66 6.12
CA ALA A 73 -16.11 -3.95 5.49
C ALA A 73 -16.22 -5.12 6.50
N GLY A 74 -16.31 -4.81 7.80
CA GLY A 74 -16.48 -5.81 8.87
C GLY A 74 -15.20 -6.55 9.26
N LYS A 75 -14.00 -6.05 8.88
CA LYS A 75 -12.70 -6.63 9.26
C LYS A 75 -11.88 -5.63 10.07
N LEU A 76 -11.33 -6.10 11.19
CA LEU A 76 -10.48 -5.28 12.05
C LEU A 76 -9.02 -5.68 11.87
N PHE A 77 -8.20 -4.70 11.55
CA PHE A 77 -6.76 -4.83 11.51
C PHE A 77 -6.14 -4.24 12.78
N LEU A 78 -5.27 -5.00 13.42
CA LEU A 78 -4.45 -4.55 14.53
C LEU A 78 -3.17 -3.92 13.99
N ASP A 79 -2.82 -2.76 14.53
CA ASP A 79 -1.56 -2.09 14.23
C ASP A 79 -0.47 -2.70 15.09
N ILE A 80 0.65 -3.07 14.46
CA ILE A 80 1.86 -3.42 15.19
C ILE A 80 2.77 -2.20 15.15
N ASP A 81 2.82 -1.47 16.25
CA ASP A 81 3.69 -0.31 16.37
C ASP A 81 5.17 -0.74 16.30
N ALA A 82 5.89 -0.20 15.33
CA ALA A 82 7.31 -0.49 15.11
C ALA A 82 8.23 -0.08 16.26
N PHE A 83 7.75 0.78 17.14
CA PHE A 83 8.48 1.18 18.34
C PHE A 83 8.26 0.24 19.52
N ALA A 84 7.19 -0.57 19.49
CA ALA A 84 7.06 -1.70 20.37
C ALA A 84 7.97 -2.83 19.83
N ASP A 85 8.75 -3.39 20.70
CA ASP A 85 9.66 -4.51 20.41
C ASP A 85 8.95 -5.58 19.58
N PHE A 86 9.25 -5.70 18.27
CA PHE A 86 8.68 -6.71 17.39
C PHE A 86 8.76 -8.11 18.00
N SER A 87 9.78 -8.37 18.86
CA SER A 87 9.94 -9.65 19.54
C SER A 87 8.74 -9.99 20.43
N ALA A 88 8.09 -9.00 21.04
CA ALA A 88 6.92 -9.23 21.89
C ALA A 88 5.69 -9.73 21.12
N TYR A 89 5.62 -9.44 19.82
CA TYR A 89 4.50 -9.84 18.95
C TYR A 89 4.77 -11.10 18.14
N THR A 90 6.04 -11.52 18.01
CA THR A 90 6.40 -12.68 17.19
C THR A 90 5.73 -13.95 17.66
N ASP A 91 5.63 -14.13 18.98
CA ASP A 91 5.02 -15.32 19.61
C ASP A 91 3.48 -15.29 19.58
N LEU A 92 2.88 -14.15 19.22
CA LEU A 92 1.44 -13.98 19.15
C LEU A 92 0.84 -14.28 17.78
N LEU A 93 1.65 -14.15 16.71
CA LEU A 93 1.16 -14.38 15.36
C LEU A 93 1.44 -15.82 14.93
N GLU A 94 0.41 -16.49 14.44
CA GLU A 94 0.47 -17.91 14.09
C GLU A 94 -0.14 -18.21 12.71
N ARG A 95 -0.10 -19.48 12.35
CA ARG A 95 -0.71 -19.95 11.11
C ARG A 95 -2.20 -19.58 11.03
N GLY A 96 -2.58 -18.95 9.95
CA GLY A 96 -3.93 -18.46 9.68
C GLY A 96 -4.10 -16.97 9.96
N ASP A 97 -3.05 -16.31 10.48
CA ASP A 97 -2.99 -14.85 10.57
C ASP A 97 -2.42 -14.24 9.29
N ILE A 98 -2.73 -12.97 9.06
CA ILE A 98 -2.18 -12.16 7.97
C ILE A 98 -1.46 -10.96 8.56
N PHE A 99 -0.30 -10.66 7.97
CA PHE A 99 0.46 -9.45 8.23
C PHE A 99 0.64 -8.66 6.94
N ILE A 100 0.11 -7.44 6.89
CA ILE A 100 0.28 -6.50 5.78
C ILE A 100 1.43 -5.54 6.10
N ALA A 101 2.51 -5.63 5.35
CA ALA A 101 3.67 -4.76 5.48
C ALA A 101 3.64 -3.67 4.40
N ILE A 102 3.58 -2.39 4.83
CA ILE A 102 3.60 -1.25 3.93
C ILE A 102 4.96 -0.57 4.05
N SER A 103 5.75 -0.62 2.98
CA SER A 103 7.12 -0.09 2.96
C SER A 103 7.41 0.61 1.64
N TYR A 104 8.19 1.69 1.68
CA TYR A 104 8.64 2.38 0.46
C TYR A 104 9.67 1.52 -0.29
N SER A 105 10.82 1.29 0.34
CA SER A 105 11.93 0.54 -0.27
C SER A 105 11.76 -0.97 -0.17
N GLY A 106 11.08 -1.48 0.89
CA GLY A 106 11.04 -2.90 1.20
C GLY A 106 12.37 -3.46 1.76
N GLU A 107 13.27 -2.57 2.22
CA GLU A 107 14.62 -2.93 2.70
C GLU A 107 14.85 -2.56 4.19
N ASN A 108 13.80 -2.30 4.95
CA ASN A 108 13.92 -2.04 6.38
C ASN A 108 14.34 -3.32 7.11
N ARG A 109 15.58 -3.34 7.64
CA ARG A 109 16.19 -4.54 8.24
C ARG A 109 15.36 -5.10 9.41
N HIS A 110 14.88 -4.24 10.31
CA HIS A 110 14.08 -4.69 11.46
C HIS A 110 12.76 -5.33 11.03
N LEU A 111 12.10 -4.74 10.02
CA LEU A 111 10.92 -5.35 9.44
C LEU A 111 11.23 -6.69 8.77
N LEU A 112 12.32 -6.79 7.99
CA LEU A 112 12.69 -8.02 7.29
C LEU A 112 13.03 -9.17 8.27
N ASP A 113 13.74 -8.87 9.36
CA ASP A 113 14.03 -9.86 10.40
C ASP A 113 12.73 -10.37 11.04
N TYR A 114 11.78 -9.47 11.30
CA TYR A 114 10.46 -9.83 11.81
C TYR A 114 9.64 -10.67 10.82
N ILE A 115 9.59 -10.26 9.54
CA ILE A 115 8.91 -11.01 8.48
C ILE A 115 9.43 -12.45 8.37
N ASN A 116 10.76 -12.65 8.43
CA ASN A 116 11.34 -13.98 8.39
C ASN A 116 10.83 -14.87 9.53
N GLN A 117 10.72 -14.33 10.75
CA GLN A 117 10.16 -15.06 11.89
C GLN A 117 8.66 -15.36 11.70
N LEU A 118 7.86 -14.39 11.26
CA LEU A 118 6.45 -14.59 10.97
C LEU A 118 6.21 -15.69 9.93
N LYS A 119 7.07 -15.76 8.91
CA LYS A 119 6.99 -16.85 7.92
C LYS A 119 7.27 -18.22 8.51
N LEU A 120 8.19 -18.34 9.45
CA LEU A 120 8.44 -19.60 10.18
C LEU A 120 7.21 -20.03 10.99
N ASN A 121 6.43 -19.07 11.52
CA ASN A 121 5.18 -19.34 12.22
C ASN A 121 4.00 -19.64 11.27
N GLY A 122 4.21 -19.51 9.94
CA GLY A 122 3.19 -19.79 8.93
C GLY A 122 2.19 -18.64 8.74
N VAL A 123 2.52 -17.43 9.14
CA VAL A 123 1.75 -16.20 8.89
C VAL A 123 1.84 -15.84 7.40
N ILE A 124 0.71 -15.45 6.81
CA ILE A 124 0.65 -14.98 5.43
C ILE A 124 1.10 -13.52 5.37
N ILE A 125 2.09 -13.25 4.53
CA ILE A 125 2.68 -11.92 4.37
C ILE A 125 2.17 -11.27 3.08
N VAL A 126 1.60 -10.07 3.20
CA VAL A 126 1.22 -9.21 2.07
C VAL A 126 2.09 -7.97 2.08
N ALA A 127 2.83 -7.73 1.00
CA ALA A 127 3.68 -6.56 0.86
C ALA A 127 3.02 -5.48 -0.01
N LEU A 128 2.99 -4.24 0.48
CA LEU A 128 2.72 -3.04 -0.31
C LEU A 128 4.01 -2.24 -0.41
N THR A 129 4.66 -2.27 -1.59
CA THR A 129 5.96 -1.61 -1.80
C THR A 129 5.98 -0.81 -3.11
N VAL A 130 6.88 0.16 -3.18
CA VAL A 130 7.19 0.86 -4.43
C VAL A 130 8.20 0.07 -5.25
N ASN A 131 9.21 -0.51 -4.58
CA ASN A 131 10.23 -1.33 -5.24
C ASN A 131 9.76 -2.79 -5.40
N LYS A 132 9.58 -3.22 -6.66
CA LYS A 132 9.15 -4.57 -7.02
C LYS A 132 10.19 -5.64 -6.72
N GLU A 133 11.46 -5.26 -6.80
CA GLU A 133 12.61 -6.15 -6.63
C GLU A 133 13.17 -6.09 -5.19
N SER A 134 12.37 -5.60 -4.24
CA SER A 134 12.80 -5.50 -2.85
C SER A 134 12.87 -6.86 -2.15
N THR A 135 13.69 -6.94 -1.11
CA THR A 135 13.77 -8.13 -0.24
C THR A 135 12.39 -8.47 0.35
N LEU A 136 11.62 -7.46 0.78
CA LEU A 136 10.25 -7.67 1.28
C LEU A 136 9.34 -8.29 0.20
N SER A 137 9.43 -7.81 -1.05
CA SER A 137 8.63 -8.35 -2.16
C SER A 137 8.95 -9.82 -2.45
N HIS A 138 10.22 -10.23 -2.31
CA HIS A 138 10.62 -11.62 -2.48
C HIS A 138 10.20 -12.54 -1.32
N LEU A 139 10.12 -12.00 -0.11
CA LEU A 139 9.68 -12.74 1.08
C LEU A 139 8.17 -12.88 1.18
N ALA A 140 7.39 -11.94 0.63
CA ALA A 140 5.95 -11.92 0.75
C ALA A 140 5.26 -13.01 -0.06
N ASP A 141 4.12 -13.49 0.44
CA ASP A 141 3.26 -14.44 -0.26
C ASP A 141 2.41 -13.74 -1.33
N TYR A 142 2.10 -12.46 -1.10
CA TYR A 142 1.40 -11.60 -2.05
C TYR A 142 2.05 -10.21 -2.12
N ASN A 143 2.09 -9.65 -3.33
CA ASN A 143 2.69 -8.35 -3.58
C ASN A 143 1.69 -7.40 -4.26
N LEU A 144 1.55 -6.20 -3.72
CA LEU A 144 0.86 -5.07 -4.32
C LEU A 144 1.87 -3.91 -4.50
N HIS A 145 2.11 -3.52 -5.75
CA HIS A 145 3.11 -2.49 -6.05
C HIS A 145 2.48 -1.13 -6.23
N VAL A 146 2.93 -0.18 -5.40
CA VAL A 146 2.51 1.22 -5.44
C VAL A 146 3.34 1.97 -6.46
N LYS A 147 2.71 2.67 -7.39
CA LYS A 147 3.37 3.64 -8.25
C LYS A 147 3.20 5.04 -7.71
N LEU A 148 4.27 5.80 -7.62
CA LEU A 148 4.24 7.17 -7.13
C LEU A 148 4.49 8.14 -8.28
N PHE A 149 3.73 9.24 -8.30
CA PHE A 149 3.99 10.36 -9.18
C PHE A 149 4.97 11.29 -8.49
N SER A 150 6.11 11.54 -9.13
CA SER A 150 7.16 12.39 -8.58
C SER A 150 7.12 13.77 -9.22
N ILE A 151 7.29 14.81 -8.41
CA ILE A 151 7.37 16.20 -8.85
C ILE A 151 8.70 16.83 -8.42
N MET A 152 9.20 17.75 -9.22
CA MET A 152 10.34 18.57 -8.84
C MET A 152 9.88 19.71 -7.93
N THR A 153 10.48 19.82 -6.74
CA THR A 153 10.21 20.92 -5.82
C THR A 153 11.00 22.18 -6.20
N HIS A 154 10.66 23.32 -5.59
CA HIS A 154 11.38 24.59 -5.75
C HIS A 154 12.86 24.56 -5.29
N LYS A 155 13.29 23.47 -4.61
CA LYS A 155 14.68 23.23 -4.18
C LYS A 155 15.38 22.18 -5.01
N ASP A 156 14.93 21.94 -6.24
CA ASP A 156 15.45 20.93 -7.16
C ASP A 156 15.53 19.52 -6.54
N ARG A 157 14.56 19.17 -5.70
CA ARG A 157 14.42 17.83 -5.13
C ARG A 157 13.18 17.16 -5.70
N MET A 158 13.31 15.86 -5.98
CA MET A 158 12.15 15.04 -6.31
C MET A 158 11.34 14.75 -5.05
N GLU A 159 10.04 14.92 -5.16
CA GLU A 159 9.08 14.61 -4.08
C GLU A 159 8.00 13.68 -4.64
N ASP A 160 7.75 12.59 -3.94
CA ASP A 160 6.77 11.58 -4.33
C ASP A 160 5.39 11.87 -3.73
N LEU A 161 4.38 11.93 -4.56
CA LEU A 161 2.99 12.12 -4.12
C LEU A 161 2.39 10.80 -3.65
N ALA A 162 1.95 10.77 -2.40
CA ALA A 162 1.53 9.56 -1.69
C ALA A 162 0.15 9.00 -2.08
N GLY A 163 -0.64 9.70 -2.90
CA GLY A 163 -2.04 9.38 -3.18
C GLY A 163 -2.29 7.94 -3.59
N ASN A 164 -1.37 7.34 -4.33
CA ASN A 164 -1.52 5.99 -4.85
C ASN A 164 -1.47 4.86 -3.81
N TYR A 165 -0.91 5.09 -2.63
CA TYR A 165 -1.07 4.15 -1.51
C TYR A 165 -2.53 4.00 -1.13
N PHE A 166 -3.23 5.11 -1.00
CA PHE A 166 -4.66 5.14 -0.62
C PHE A 166 -5.53 4.53 -1.72
N ILE A 167 -5.28 4.89 -2.97
CA ILE A 167 -6.02 4.35 -4.12
C ILE A 167 -5.85 2.83 -4.22
N LEU A 168 -4.64 2.29 -4.05
CA LEU A 168 -4.40 0.86 -4.10
C LEU A 168 -5.12 0.11 -2.97
N ILE A 169 -5.14 0.69 -1.77
CA ILE A 169 -5.88 0.16 -0.63
C ILE A 169 -7.39 0.16 -0.92
N ASP A 170 -7.92 1.24 -1.52
CA ASP A 170 -9.34 1.31 -1.89
C ASP A 170 -9.71 0.23 -2.92
N PHE A 171 -8.84 -0.08 -3.88
CA PHE A 171 -9.02 -1.22 -4.78
C PHE A 171 -9.08 -2.54 -4.00
N LEU A 172 -8.14 -2.78 -3.09
CA LEU A 172 -8.12 -4.01 -2.28
C LEU A 172 -9.42 -4.17 -1.47
N VAL A 173 -9.88 -3.10 -0.83
CA VAL A 173 -11.13 -3.10 -0.05
C VAL A 173 -12.35 -3.34 -0.94
N ALA A 174 -12.43 -2.69 -2.11
CA ALA A 174 -13.52 -2.87 -3.06
C ALA A 174 -13.61 -4.31 -3.56
N TYR A 175 -12.48 -4.92 -3.93
CA TYR A 175 -12.42 -6.34 -4.32
C TYR A 175 -12.79 -7.28 -3.16
N TYR A 176 -12.38 -6.95 -1.93
CA TYR A 176 -12.77 -7.71 -0.75
C TYR A 176 -14.29 -7.65 -0.53
N MET A 177 -14.91 -6.47 -0.61
CA MET A 177 -16.36 -6.32 -0.45
C MET A 177 -17.14 -7.09 -1.53
N GLU A 178 -16.67 -7.04 -2.77
CA GLU A 178 -17.26 -7.81 -3.86
C GLU A 178 -17.13 -9.33 -3.62
N TYR A 179 -15.97 -9.78 -3.13
CA TYR A 179 -15.75 -11.19 -2.77
C TYR A 179 -16.72 -11.66 -1.68
N VAL A 180 -16.89 -10.88 -0.61
CA VAL A 180 -17.82 -11.16 0.49
C VAL A 180 -19.26 -11.25 -0.02
N LYS A 181 -19.69 -10.29 -0.85
CA LYS A 181 -21.02 -10.27 -1.43
C LYS A 181 -21.32 -11.54 -2.23
N ARG A 182 -20.42 -11.96 -3.10
CA ARG A 182 -20.56 -13.19 -3.91
C ARG A 182 -20.60 -14.46 -3.06
N ARG A 183 -19.95 -14.48 -1.89
CA ARG A 183 -20.00 -15.61 -0.93
C ARG A 183 -21.30 -15.65 -0.13
N GLY A 184 -21.91 -14.50 0.16
CA GLY A 184 -23.19 -14.40 0.87
C GLY A 184 -24.41 -14.70 -0.02
N GLU A 185 -24.23 -14.72 -1.34
CA GLU A 185 -25.27 -15.07 -2.33
C GLU A 185 -25.28 -16.57 -2.71
N GLN A 186 -24.32 -17.37 -2.19
CA GLN A 186 -24.24 -18.84 -2.33
C GLN A 186 -24.75 -19.54 -1.06
#